data_c84a3d641657ce4f449b5f7da4dab203
#
_entry.id   c84a3d641657ce4f449b5f7da4dab203
#
_cell.length_a   1.000
_cell.length_b   1.000
_cell.length_c   1.000
_cell.angle_alpha   90.00
_cell.angle_beta   90.00
_cell.angle_gamma   90.00
#
_symmetry.space_group_name_H-M   'P 1'
#
loop_
_entity.id
_entity.type
_entity.pdbx_description
1 polymer ?
#
loop_
_entity_poly.entity_id
_entity_poly.type
_entity_poly.pdbx_seq_one_letter_code
_entity_poly.pdbx_strand_id
1 'polypeptide(L)'
;MMKTVTSDAAFAAPGCHEASQISRRGLLGAGVSLYAWAHMGKVARATGAKDPRLLVVILRGALDGLSAVPPISDPAYAALRGEIAIASEGTFAALPLDGFFALHPAMKTFARLYREKKASVIHAVATPYRERSHFDGQDLLESGYDRAGRVDSGWLNRALLAMPRGERINTRGGLGIGPATPLILRGEAAVMGWAPQTVPQAGDDLAARLLDLYQHRDPELGKALLAGLDTDRLAKAEGITGDKAKPQGGAADPRGMIQAAQGAARLLAASDGPRVAALSFDGWDTHANQGGATGRLATLLGGLDGAFAAFEEGLKPVWNDTAVIVVTEFGRTARVNGTVGSDHGTGTVAFLLGGAIAGGKVFADWPGLREKELHEGRDLRPTADLRAIFKGLLRDHLGISSAALAEKIFPGSQHVAGMNGLVT
;
A
#
# COMPACT_ATOMS: atom_id res chain seq x y z
N MET A 1 -58.58 79.63 0.42
CA MET A 1 -59.06 79.38 1.75
C MET A 1 -58.01 78.60 2.46
N MET A 2 -57.03 79.25 3.14
CA MET A 2 -56.96 79.41 4.59
C MET A 2 -56.97 78.04 5.27
N LYS A 3 -56.00 77.59 6.03
CA LYS A 3 -55.24 78.22 7.13
C LYS A 3 -53.90 77.51 7.38
N THR A 4 -52.93 78.32 7.64
CA THR A 4 -51.75 78.13 8.45
C THR A 4 -51.97 77.44 9.77
N VAL A 5 -51.00 76.71 10.29
CA VAL A 5 -50.47 76.91 11.63
C VAL A 5 -49.10 76.16 11.77
N THR A 6 -48.19 76.90 12.27
CA THR A 6 -46.82 76.83 12.63
C THR A 6 -46.48 75.91 13.83
N SER A 7 -45.20 75.67 14.00
CA SER A 7 -44.45 75.57 15.27
C SER A 7 -44.19 74.11 15.70
N ASP A 8 -43.08 73.58 16.20
CA ASP A 8 -41.83 74.19 16.65
C ASP A 8 -40.81 73.04 16.70
N ALA A 9 -39.57 73.37 16.41
CA ALA A 9 -38.48 72.47 16.59
C ALA A 9 -38.08 72.39 18.07
N ALA A 10 -37.89 71.19 18.58
CA ALA A 10 -37.16 71.00 19.87
C ALA A 10 -36.04 70.00 19.63
N PHE A 11 -34.83 70.52 19.67
CA PHE A 11 -33.59 69.79 19.80
C PHE A 11 -33.59 69.06 21.15
N ALA A 12 -33.52 67.72 21.16
CA ALA A 12 -33.23 66.95 22.34
C ALA A 12 -31.83 66.40 22.25
N ALA A 13 -31.03 66.68 23.22
CA ALA A 13 -29.61 66.26 23.38
C ALA A 13 -29.44 64.74 23.51
N PRO A 14 -28.26 64.17 23.16
CA PRO A 14 -28.02 62.74 23.19
C PRO A 14 -27.95 62.26 24.64
N GLY A 15 -28.82 61.31 24.97
CA GLY A 15 -28.85 60.62 26.24
C GLY A 15 -27.61 59.77 26.52
N CYS A 16 -27.20 59.77 27.74
CA CYS A 16 -26.09 59.05 28.31
C CYS A 16 -26.10 57.56 27.96
N HIS A 17 -24.95 57.06 27.52
CA HIS A 17 -24.67 55.62 27.48
C HIS A 17 -24.82 55.03 28.85
N GLU A 18 -25.85 54.20 29.07
CA GLU A 18 -25.89 53.25 30.18
C GLU A 18 -24.70 52.26 30.04
N ALA A 19 -23.73 52.41 30.89
CA ALA A 19 -22.71 51.38 31.06
C ALA A 19 -23.40 50.12 31.57
N SER A 20 -23.56 49.11 30.71
CA SER A 20 -24.06 47.81 31.11
C SER A 20 -23.21 47.25 32.22
N GLN A 21 -23.76 47.22 33.44
CA GLN A 21 -23.08 46.63 34.61
C GLN A 21 -22.96 45.14 34.39
N ILE A 22 -21.74 44.68 34.06
CA ILE A 22 -21.38 43.25 33.99
C ILE A 22 -21.56 42.68 35.40
N SER A 23 -22.57 41.83 35.58
CA SER A 23 -22.80 41.19 36.90
C SER A 23 -21.63 40.27 37.23
N ARG A 24 -21.30 40.14 38.55
CA ARG A 24 -20.27 39.21 39.03
C ARG A 24 -20.42 37.78 38.47
N ARG A 25 -21.66 37.32 38.25
CA ARG A 25 -21.95 36.04 37.56
C ARG A 25 -21.60 36.05 36.11
N GLY A 26 -21.82 37.16 35.38
CA GLY A 26 -21.42 37.32 33.98
C GLY A 26 -19.88 37.32 33.82
N LEU A 27 -19.14 37.92 34.76
CA LEU A 27 -17.68 37.92 34.77
C LEU A 27 -17.09 36.54 35.06
N LEU A 28 -17.69 35.77 35.98
CA LEU A 28 -17.32 34.41 36.26
C LEU A 28 -17.65 33.46 35.07
N GLY A 29 -18.79 33.63 34.41
CA GLY A 29 -19.14 32.88 33.22
C GLY A 29 -18.22 33.17 32.06
N ALA A 30 -17.84 34.43 31.85
CA ALA A 30 -16.86 34.82 30.82
C ALA A 30 -15.45 34.31 31.15
N GLY A 31 -15.05 34.32 32.42
CA GLY A 31 -13.78 33.79 32.89
C GLY A 31 -13.66 32.27 32.68
N VAL A 32 -14.72 31.52 33.01
CA VAL A 32 -14.77 30.07 32.79
C VAL A 32 -14.79 29.72 31.29
N SER A 33 -15.51 30.49 30.47
CA SER A 33 -15.53 30.30 29.02
C SER A 33 -14.16 30.64 28.39
N LEU A 34 -13.49 31.70 28.83
CA LEU A 34 -12.15 32.05 28.38
C LEU A 34 -11.11 31.03 28.86
N TYR A 35 -11.24 30.51 30.08
CA TYR A 35 -10.37 29.46 30.60
C TYR A 35 -10.58 28.15 29.87
N ALA A 36 -11.83 27.74 29.62
CA ALA A 36 -12.18 26.56 28.81
C ALA A 36 -11.69 26.72 27.38
N TRP A 37 -11.82 27.92 26.78
CA TRP A 37 -11.33 28.20 25.43
C TRP A 37 -9.79 28.24 25.35
N ALA A 38 -9.12 28.75 26.37
CA ALA A 38 -7.65 28.76 26.46
C ALA A 38 -7.06 27.37 26.77
N HIS A 39 -7.85 26.46 27.38
CA HIS A 39 -7.47 25.08 27.70
C HIS A 39 -8.16 24.04 26.81
N MET A 40 -9.06 24.41 25.93
CA MET A 40 -9.40 23.61 24.74
C MET A 40 -8.10 23.57 23.94
N GLY A 41 -7.42 22.42 24.04
CA GLY A 41 -6.27 22.15 23.20
C GLY A 41 -6.67 22.53 21.79
N LYS A 42 -6.12 23.61 21.28
CA LYS A 42 -6.16 23.88 19.87
C LYS A 42 -5.69 22.58 19.28
N VAL A 43 -6.57 21.87 18.55
CA VAL A 43 -6.14 20.90 17.58
C VAL A 43 -5.32 21.73 16.60
N ALA A 44 -4.11 22.05 17.00
CA ALA A 44 -3.11 22.59 16.11
C ALA A 44 -2.90 21.44 15.13
N ARG A 45 -3.51 21.54 13.97
CA ARG A 45 -2.96 20.89 12.80
C ARG A 45 -1.54 21.45 12.75
N ALA A 46 -0.59 20.69 13.30
CA ALA A 46 0.81 20.93 13.05
C ALA A 46 0.94 20.77 11.54
N THR A 47 0.91 21.90 10.83
CA THR A 47 1.24 21.98 9.42
C THR A 47 2.64 21.45 9.31
N GLY A 48 2.78 20.17 8.84
CA GLY A 48 4.06 19.48 8.73
C GLY A 48 4.22 18.17 9.49
N ALA A 49 3.26 17.74 10.34
CA ALA A 49 3.34 16.39 10.91
C ALA A 49 3.06 15.35 9.83
N LYS A 50 4.04 14.48 9.56
CA LYS A 50 3.91 13.35 8.63
C LYS A 50 2.73 12.47 9.08
N ASP A 51 1.91 12.05 8.11
CA ASP A 51 0.81 11.10 8.29
C ASP A 51 1.08 9.88 7.40
N PRO A 52 2.02 8.99 7.80
CA PRO A 52 2.57 7.98 6.94
C PRO A 52 1.54 6.91 6.58
N ARG A 53 1.55 6.53 5.30
CA ARG A 53 0.74 5.44 4.75
C ARG A 53 1.61 4.39 4.10
N LEU A 54 1.32 3.13 4.40
CA LEU A 54 2.01 1.98 3.82
C LEU A 54 1.01 1.08 3.09
N LEU A 55 1.28 0.83 1.82
CA LEU A 55 0.55 -0.15 1.01
C LEU A 55 1.49 -1.28 0.61
N VAL A 56 1.10 -2.52 0.92
CA VAL A 56 1.82 -3.73 0.51
C VAL A 56 1.04 -4.42 -0.60
N VAL A 57 1.69 -4.64 -1.74
CA VAL A 57 1.13 -5.36 -2.89
C VAL A 57 1.90 -6.68 -3.03
N ILE A 58 1.19 -7.80 -3.02
CA ILE A 58 1.75 -9.13 -3.16
C ILE A 58 1.42 -9.66 -4.56
N LEU A 59 2.45 -9.99 -5.33
CA LEU A 59 2.32 -10.61 -6.65
C LEU A 59 2.43 -12.13 -6.46
N ARG A 60 1.29 -12.83 -6.46
CA ARG A 60 1.25 -14.28 -6.22
C ARG A 60 1.50 -15.08 -7.48
N GLY A 61 2.47 -15.97 -7.43
CA GLY A 61 2.89 -16.83 -8.54
C GLY A 61 4.32 -16.59 -8.98
N ALA A 62 5.16 -15.97 -8.14
CA ALA A 62 6.59 -15.83 -8.40
C ALA A 62 6.91 -14.96 -9.63
N LEU A 63 6.86 -13.67 -9.48
CA LEU A 63 7.22 -12.71 -10.54
C LEU A 63 8.62 -13.02 -11.11
N ASP A 64 8.72 -13.10 -12.42
CA ASP A 64 10.01 -13.14 -13.12
C ASP A 64 10.72 -11.77 -13.07
N GLY A 65 11.57 -11.62 -12.06
CA GLY A 65 12.32 -10.39 -11.82
C GLY A 65 13.29 -10.05 -12.94
N LEU A 66 13.87 -11.06 -13.61
CA LEU A 66 14.80 -10.87 -14.73
C LEU A 66 14.11 -10.37 -16.01
N SER A 67 12.80 -10.62 -16.17
CA SER A 67 12.00 -10.03 -17.25
C SER A 67 11.41 -8.68 -16.86
N ALA A 68 11.02 -8.52 -15.59
CA ALA A 68 10.44 -7.25 -15.11
C ALA A 68 11.50 -6.12 -15.04
N VAL A 69 12.70 -6.46 -14.58
CA VAL A 69 13.85 -5.55 -14.47
C VAL A 69 15.10 -6.23 -15.06
N PRO A 70 15.20 -6.29 -16.39
CA PRO A 70 16.33 -6.96 -17.06
C PRO A 70 17.67 -6.28 -16.76
N PRO A 71 18.70 -7.06 -16.38
CA PRO A 71 20.08 -6.58 -16.28
C PRO A 71 20.71 -6.56 -17.68
N ILE A 72 20.32 -5.63 -18.51
CA ILE A 72 20.66 -5.56 -19.94
C ILE A 72 22.17 -5.49 -20.21
N SER A 73 22.96 -5.04 -19.23
CA SER A 73 24.42 -4.97 -19.34
C SER A 73 25.13 -6.22 -18.80
N ASP A 74 24.41 -7.21 -18.26
CA ASP A 74 25.01 -8.50 -17.90
C ASP A 74 25.24 -9.33 -19.18
N PRO A 75 26.50 -9.72 -19.48
CA PRO A 75 26.81 -10.41 -20.74
C PRO A 75 26.15 -11.78 -20.90
N ALA A 76 25.71 -12.41 -19.79
CA ALA A 76 25.04 -13.70 -19.84
C ALA A 76 23.50 -13.56 -19.99
N TYR A 77 22.94 -12.36 -19.81
CA TYR A 77 21.49 -12.14 -19.79
C TYR A 77 20.80 -12.63 -21.06
N ALA A 78 21.21 -12.12 -22.22
CA ALA A 78 20.54 -12.44 -23.49
C ALA A 78 20.60 -13.93 -23.83
N ALA A 79 21.75 -14.57 -23.60
CA ALA A 79 21.93 -16.00 -23.87
C ALA A 79 21.10 -16.89 -22.93
N LEU A 80 20.94 -16.52 -21.66
CA LEU A 80 20.10 -17.27 -20.73
C LEU A 80 18.61 -17.10 -21.00
N ARG A 81 18.19 -15.87 -21.36
CA ARG A 81 16.77 -15.55 -21.56
C ARG A 81 16.26 -15.92 -22.95
N GLY A 82 17.15 -16.12 -23.95
CA GLY A 82 16.76 -16.55 -25.28
C GLY A 82 15.58 -15.75 -25.86
N GLU A 83 14.50 -16.43 -26.21
CA GLU A 83 13.31 -15.82 -26.83
C GLU A 83 12.54 -14.84 -25.91
N ILE A 84 12.71 -14.93 -24.58
CA ILE A 84 12.07 -14.04 -23.62
C ILE A 84 12.96 -12.89 -23.16
N ALA A 85 14.16 -12.74 -23.76
CA ALA A 85 15.04 -11.62 -23.48
C ALA A 85 14.41 -10.30 -23.91
N ILE A 86 14.54 -9.26 -23.07
CA ILE A 86 14.12 -7.90 -23.43
C ILE A 86 15.30 -7.20 -24.10
N ALA A 87 15.09 -6.75 -25.33
CA ALA A 87 16.14 -6.05 -26.08
C ALA A 87 16.36 -4.62 -25.55
N SER A 88 17.60 -4.13 -25.68
CA SER A 88 17.95 -2.74 -25.33
C SER A 88 17.58 -1.72 -26.41
N GLU A 89 17.27 -2.18 -27.64
CA GLU A 89 16.95 -1.37 -28.79
C GLU A 89 15.73 -1.89 -29.55
N GLY A 90 15.13 -1.06 -30.38
CA GLY A 90 13.98 -1.41 -31.22
C GLY A 90 12.62 -0.94 -30.65
N THR A 91 11.54 -1.36 -31.31
CA THR A 91 10.16 -0.89 -31.01
C THR A 91 9.70 -1.21 -29.59
N PHE A 92 10.15 -2.32 -29.03
CA PHE A 92 9.80 -2.78 -27.68
C PHE A 92 11.04 -2.85 -26.79
N ALA A 93 11.93 -1.86 -26.93
CA ALA A 93 13.13 -1.78 -26.12
C ALA A 93 12.81 -1.62 -24.64
N ALA A 94 13.67 -2.18 -23.80
CA ALA A 94 13.66 -1.97 -22.36
C ALA A 94 13.78 -0.48 -22.02
N LEU A 95 13.10 -0.05 -20.94
CA LEU A 95 13.14 1.35 -20.48
C LEU A 95 14.33 1.53 -19.53
N PRO A 96 15.34 2.37 -19.85
CA PRO A 96 16.53 2.50 -19.02
C PRO A 96 16.23 2.99 -17.60
N LEU A 97 16.90 2.40 -16.59
CA LEU A 97 16.92 2.85 -15.20
C LEU A 97 18.25 3.51 -14.85
N ASP A 98 19.31 2.72 -14.87
CA ASP A 98 20.69 3.14 -14.70
C ASP A 98 21.55 2.57 -15.85
N GLY A 99 22.82 2.62 -15.79
CA GLY A 99 23.68 2.07 -16.87
C GLY A 99 23.68 0.56 -16.96
N PHE A 100 23.09 -0.19 -16.03
CA PHE A 100 23.12 -1.64 -15.95
C PHE A 100 21.76 -2.31 -16.06
N PHE A 101 20.75 -1.75 -15.39
CA PHE A 101 19.38 -2.26 -15.36
C PHE A 101 18.44 -1.43 -16.22
N ALA A 102 17.41 -2.08 -16.71
CA ALA A 102 16.27 -1.44 -17.37
C ALA A 102 14.95 -2.03 -16.87
N LEU A 103 13.84 -1.44 -17.24
CA LEU A 103 12.49 -1.96 -16.99
C LEU A 103 11.92 -2.60 -18.24
N HIS A 104 11.02 -3.54 -18.02
CA HIS A 104 10.17 -4.07 -19.07
C HIS A 104 9.40 -2.95 -19.78
N PRO A 105 9.26 -2.96 -21.13
CA PRO A 105 8.64 -1.87 -21.90
C PRO A 105 7.16 -1.59 -21.54
N ALA A 106 6.46 -2.53 -20.91
CA ALA A 106 5.10 -2.35 -20.42
C ALA A 106 5.00 -1.43 -19.17
N MET A 107 6.11 -1.12 -18.49
CA MET A 107 6.12 -0.40 -17.18
C MET A 107 6.44 1.10 -17.34
N LYS A 108 5.67 1.79 -18.16
CA LYS A 108 5.91 3.21 -18.51
C LYS A 108 5.67 4.17 -17.35
N THR A 109 4.63 3.93 -16.56
CA THR A 109 4.32 4.75 -15.37
C THR A 109 5.43 4.62 -14.34
N PHE A 110 5.87 3.39 -14.05
CA PHE A 110 6.98 3.18 -13.12
C PHE A 110 8.27 3.84 -13.61
N ALA A 111 8.59 3.74 -14.91
CA ALA A 111 9.75 4.41 -15.50
C ALA A 111 9.69 5.93 -15.36
N ARG A 112 8.51 6.53 -15.47
CA ARG A 112 8.31 7.96 -15.22
C ARG A 112 8.54 8.30 -13.75
N LEU A 113 7.89 7.57 -12.83
CA LEU A 113 8.05 7.75 -11.38
C LEU A 113 9.50 7.57 -10.92
N TYR A 114 10.23 6.61 -11.53
CA TYR A 114 11.65 6.42 -11.27
C TYR A 114 12.46 7.67 -11.63
N ARG A 115 12.26 8.23 -12.83
CA ARG A 115 12.93 9.48 -13.28
C ARG A 115 12.57 10.68 -12.40
N GLU A 116 11.33 10.73 -11.90
CA GLU A 116 10.85 11.75 -10.96
C GLU A 116 11.31 11.51 -9.51
N LYS A 117 12.14 10.50 -9.28
CA LYS A 117 12.64 10.10 -7.94
C LYS A 117 11.51 9.74 -6.96
N LYS A 118 10.44 9.13 -7.47
CA LYS A 118 9.28 8.65 -6.71
C LYS A 118 9.13 7.13 -6.76
N ALA A 119 10.07 6.43 -7.40
CA ALA A 119 10.12 4.97 -7.43
C ALA A 119 11.57 4.48 -7.41
N SER A 120 11.77 3.28 -6.86
CA SER A 120 13.04 2.55 -6.80
C SER A 120 12.82 1.06 -6.96
N VAL A 121 13.88 0.36 -7.36
CA VAL A 121 13.91 -1.10 -7.47
C VAL A 121 14.91 -1.65 -6.47
N ILE A 122 14.58 -2.78 -5.82
CA ILE A 122 15.57 -3.60 -5.11
C ILE A 122 15.69 -4.92 -5.89
N HIS A 123 16.88 -5.22 -6.39
CA HIS A 123 17.13 -6.41 -7.21
C HIS A 123 17.84 -7.51 -6.43
N ALA A 124 17.82 -8.74 -6.96
CA ALA A 124 18.41 -9.92 -6.35
C ALA A 124 17.95 -10.16 -4.90
N VAL A 125 16.66 -9.97 -4.66
CA VAL A 125 16.03 -10.08 -3.34
C VAL A 125 15.22 -11.37 -3.23
N ALA A 126 15.12 -11.95 -2.04
CA ALA A 126 14.22 -13.07 -1.74
C ALA A 126 13.83 -13.12 -0.26
N THR A 127 12.81 -13.92 0.08
CA THR A 127 12.59 -14.43 1.45
C THR A 127 13.73 -15.41 1.82
N PRO A 128 13.84 -15.87 3.07
CA PRO A 128 14.80 -16.94 3.43
C PRO A 128 14.46 -18.30 2.81
N TYR A 129 13.30 -18.48 2.25
CA TYR A 129 12.79 -19.72 1.68
C TYR A 129 13.50 -20.11 0.37
N ARG A 130 13.78 -21.43 0.19
CA ARG A 130 14.52 -21.94 -0.99
C ARG A 130 13.88 -23.15 -1.67
N GLU A 131 12.79 -23.70 -1.08
CA GLU A 131 12.16 -24.95 -1.58
C GLU A 131 11.22 -24.74 -2.78
N ARG A 132 10.96 -23.48 -3.16
CA ARG A 132 10.20 -23.10 -4.37
C ARG A 132 8.73 -23.59 -4.42
N SER A 133 8.11 -23.81 -3.24
CA SER A 133 6.67 -24.07 -3.10
C SER A 133 5.92 -22.75 -2.91
N HIS A 134 4.91 -22.48 -3.71
CA HIS A 134 4.10 -21.26 -3.58
C HIS A 134 3.42 -21.15 -2.21
N PHE A 135 2.88 -22.27 -1.69
CA PHE A 135 2.20 -22.27 -0.39
C PHE A 135 3.15 -21.83 0.73
N ASP A 136 4.28 -22.50 0.85
CA ASP A 136 5.26 -22.21 1.88
C ASP A 136 5.93 -20.84 1.67
N GLY A 137 6.24 -20.50 0.41
CA GLY A 137 6.82 -19.20 0.06
C GLY A 137 5.91 -18.03 0.41
N GLN A 138 4.60 -18.14 0.15
CA GLN A 138 3.60 -17.16 0.52
C GLN A 138 3.42 -17.10 2.05
N ASP A 139 3.40 -18.25 2.73
CA ASP A 139 3.36 -18.29 4.19
C ASP A 139 4.52 -17.52 4.81
N LEU A 140 5.76 -17.73 4.33
CA LEU A 140 6.92 -17.00 4.83
C LEU A 140 6.85 -15.50 4.51
N LEU A 141 6.48 -15.17 3.27
CA LEU A 141 6.35 -13.77 2.84
C LEU A 141 5.35 -13.01 3.69
N GLU A 142 4.18 -13.60 3.95
CA GLU A 142 3.07 -12.95 4.63
C GLU A 142 3.15 -13.06 6.15
N SER A 143 3.63 -14.20 6.69
CA SER A 143 3.83 -14.35 8.13
C SER A 143 5.08 -13.64 8.63
N GLY A 144 6.13 -13.50 7.80
CA GLY A 144 7.40 -12.89 8.20
C GLY A 144 8.26 -13.77 9.14
N TYR A 145 7.87 -15.03 9.36
CA TYR A 145 8.67 -16.00 10.11
C TYR A 145 9.83 -16.55 9.27
N ASP A 146 10.68 -17.33 9.88
CA ASP A 146 11.80 -18.02 9.23
C ASP A 146 11.45 -19.42 8.70
N ARG A 147 10.24 -19.92 9.00
CA ARG A 147 9.72 -21.24 8.62
C ARG A 147 8.28 -21.17 8.20
N ALA A 148 7.91 -21.98 7.22
CA ALA A 148 6.53 -22.15 6.78
C ALA A 148 5.65 -22.85 7.84
N GLY A 149 4.32 -22.75 7.68
CA GLY A 149 3.34 -23.40 8.54
C GLY A 149 2.95 -22.61 9.78
N ARG A 150 3.48 -21.41 10.01
CA ARG A 150 3.02 -20.48 11.04
C ARG A 150 2.09 -19.43 10.42
N VAL A 151 0.79 -19.74 10.45
CA VAL A 151 -0.26 -18.93 9.81
C VAL A 151 -1.21 -18.25 10.80
N ASP A 152 -0.84 -18.20 12.06
CA ASP A 152 -1.60 -17.58 13.15
C ASP A 152 -1.69 -16.07 13.01
N SER A 153 -0.62 -15.44 12.56
CA SER A 153 -0.61 -13.98 12.32
C SER A 153 0.37 -13.56 11.24
N GLY A 154 0.01 -12.48 10.52
CA GLY A 154 0.86 -11.82 9.53
C GLY A 154 1.74 -10.74 10.14
N TRP A 155 2.91 -10.50 9.51
CA TRP A 155 3.84 -9.49 10.02
C TRP A 155 3.26 -8.07 10.01
N LEU A 156 2.39 -7.75 9.05
CA LEU A 156 1.80 -6.42 8.93
C LEU A 156 0.75 -6.18 10.03
N ASN A 157 0.01 -7.23 10.44
CA ASN A 157 -0.89 -7.14 11.59
C ASN A 157 -0.09 -6.92 12.90
N ARG A 158 1.02 -7.64 13.09
CA ARG A 158 1.90 -7.40 14.25
C ARG A 158 2.53 -6.01 14.22
N ALA A 159 2.82 -5.48 13.02
CA ALA A 159 3.30 -4.11 12.86
C ALA A 159 2.26 -3.09 13.29
N LEU A 160 0.97 -3.28 12.97
CA LEU A 160 -0.13 -2.41 13.43
C LEU A 160 -0.18 -2.31 14.95
N LEU A 161 0.02 -3.41 15.67
CA LEU A 161 0.05 -3.42 17.14
C LEU A 161 1.28 -2.71 17.71
N ALA A 162 2.39 -2.68 16.96
CA ALA A 162 3.66 -2.09 17.38
C ALA A 162 3.84 -0.62 16.95
N MET A 163 2.94 -0.08 16.14
CA MET A 163 3.00 1.32 15.71
C MET A 163 2.92 2.27 16.90
N PRO A 164 3.72 3.36 16.90
CA PRO A 164 3.62 4.38 17.94
C PRO A 164 2.20 4.96 18.01
N ARG A 165 1.65 5.04 19.22
CA ARG A 165 0.35 5.68 19.44
C ARG A 165 0.56 7.20 19.37
N GLY A 166 -0.12 7.87 18.45
CA GLY A 166 -0.14 9.33 18.32
C GLY A 166 -1.57 9.85 18.23
N GLU A 167 -1.78 11.14 18.43
CA GLU A 167 -3.11 11.79 18.36
C GLU A 167 -3.82 11.62 17.01
N ARG A 168 -3.09 11.20 15.96
CA ARG A 168 -3.59 11.02 14.59
C ARG A 168 -3.63 9.57 14.11
N ILE A 169 -3.19 8.62 14.92
CA ILE A 169 -3.32 7.21 14.55
C ILE A 169 -4.77 6.83 14.76
N ASN A 170 -5.52 6.89 13.68
CA ASN A 170 -6.92 6.50 13.69
C ASN A 170 -7.04 5.03 14.09
N THR A 171 -8.04 4.74 14.90
CA THR A 171 -8.36 3.43 15.45
C THR A 171 -8.78 2.38 14.40
N ARG A 172 -8.82 2.73 13.11
CA ARG A 172 -9.34 1.86 12.05
C ARG A 172 -8.40 0.73 11.61
N GLY A 173 -7.23 0.58 12.23
CA GLY A 173 -6.37 -0.57 11.99
C GLY A 173 -5.83 -0.66 10.56
N GLY A 174 -5.84 -1.88 10.00
CA GLY A 174 -5.40 -2.18 8.64
C GLY A 174 -6.56 -2.34 7.66
N LEU A 175 -6.25 -2.34 6.36
CA LEU A 175 -7.19 -2.58 5.26
C LEU A 175 -6.71 -3.74 4.39
N GLY A 176 -7.50 -4.80 4.32
CA GLY A 176 -7.33 -5.89 3.35
C GLY A 176 -8.19 -5.65 2.11
N ILE A 177 -7.57 -5.68 0.93
CA ILE A 177 -8.28 -5.59 -0.34
C ILE A 177 -8.35 -6.95 -0.99
N GLY A 178 -9.55 -7.44 -1.20
CA GLY A 178 -9.82 -8.75 -1.82
C GLY A 178 -10.99 -9.47 -1.15
N PRO A 179 -11.38 -10.65 -1.67
CA PRO A 179 -12.53 -11.40 -1.17
C PRO A 179 -12.33 -11.99 0.24
N ALA A 180 -11.07 -12.08 0.70
CA ALA A 180 -10.71 -12.52 2.03
C ALA A 180 -9.53 -11.71 2.55
N THR A 181 -9.43 -11.56 3.88
CA THR A 181 -8.28 -10.92 4.52
C THR A 181 -7.02 -11.74 4.25
N PRO A 182 -5.99 -11.16 3.57
CA PRO A 182 -4.74 -11.87 3.30
C PRO A 182 -4.01 -12.19 4.61
N LEU A 183 -3.21 -13.27 4.62
CA LEU A 183 -2.49 -13.73 5.81
C LEU A 183 -1.64 -12.62 6.44
N ILE A 184 -1.02 -11.79 5.64
CA ILE A 184 -0.17 -10.67 6.09
C ILE A 184 -0.89 -9.74 7.09
N LEU A 185 -2.22 -9.64 7.00
CA LEU A 185 -3.07 -8.80 7.86
C LEU A 185 -3.86 -9.60 8.91
N ARG A 186 -3.76 -10.93 8.98
CA ARG A 186 -4.42 -11.73 10.03
C ARG A 186 -3.73 -11.52 11.37
N GLY A 187 -4.50 -11.50 12.47
CA GLY A 187 -3.99 -11.36 13.83
C GLY A 187 -4.91 -10.55 14.73
N GLU A 188 -4.38 -10.04 15.85
CA GLU A 188 -5.14 -9.35 16.91
C GLU A 188 -5.54 -7.91 16.55
N ALA A 189 -4.75 -7.21 15.69
CA ALA A 189 -5.10 -5.87 15.26
C ALA A 189 -6.37 -5.90 14.39
N ALA A 190 -7.27 -4.96 14.61
CA ALA A 190 -8.47 -4.81 13.81
C ALA A 190 -8.13 -4.51 12.35
N VAL A 191 -8.77 -5.23 11.43
CA VAL A 191 -8.57 -5.08 9.99
C VAL A 191 -9.92 -4.97 9.30
N MET A 192 -10.05 -3.96 8.47
CA MET A 192 -11.19 -3.76 7.58
C MET A 192 -10.95 -4.58 6.31
N GLY A 193 -12.01 -5.20 5.77
CA GLY A 193 -11.97 -5.90 4.48
C GLY A 193 -12.78 -5.13 3.43
N TRP A 194 -12.24 -4.95 2.24
CA TRP A 194 -12.97 -4.42 1.10
C TRP A 194 -12.59 -5.16 -0.19
N ALA A 195 -13.58 -5.40 -1.04
CA ALA A 195 -13.36 -5.93 -2.38
C ALA A 195 -14.23 -5.18 -3.40
N PRO A 196 -13.77 -5.03 -4.65
CA PRO A 196 -14.63 -4.58 -5.72
C PRO A 196 -15.88 -5.46 -5.79
N GLN A 197 -17.06 -4.84 -5.72
CA GLN A 197 -18.30 -5.59 -5.60
C GLN A 197 -18.65 -6.33 -6.88
N THR A 198 -18.95 -7.60 -6.73
CA THR A 198 -19.36 -8.50 -7.82
C THR A 198 -20.85 -8.86 -7.74
N VAL A 199 -21.52 -8.55 -6.62
CA VAL A 199 -22.91 -8.89 -6.34
C VAL A 199 -23.66 -7.66 -5.78
N PRO A 200 -24.98 -7.52 -6.02
CA PRO A 200 -25.76 -6.47 -5.39
C PRO A 200 -25.64 -6.52 -3.86
N GLN A 201 -25.48 -5.36 -3.23
CA GLN A 201 -25.45 -5.27 -1.77
C GLN A 201 -26.76 -5.71 -1.15
N ALA A 202 -26.66 -6.37 0.00
CA ALA A 202 -27.83 -6.57 0.88
C ALA A 202 -28.38 -5.20 1.29
N GLY A 203 -29.70 -5.04 1.25
CA GLY A 203 -30.34 -3.82 1.75
C GLY A 203 -30.04 -3.60 3.23
N ASP A 204 -30.08 -2.34 3.68
CA ASP A 204 -29.79 -1.94 5.06
C ASP A 204 -30.63 -2.73 6.10
N ASP A 205 -31.88 -3.07 5.77
CA ASP A 205 -32.76 -3.91 6.61
C ASP A 205 -32.19 -5.33 6.83
N LEU A 206 -31.65 -5.96 5.78
CA LEU A 206 -31.07 -7.28 5.89
C LEU A 206 -29.77 -7.25 6.68
N ALA A 207 -28.94 -6.23 6.46
CA ALA A 207 -27.70 -6.02 7.20
C ALA A 207 -27.97 -5.83 8.71
N ALA A 208 -28.98 -5.03 9.07
CA ALA A 208 -29.39 -4.80 10.45
C ALA A 208 -29.89 -6.09 11.12
N ARG A 209 -30.71 -6.90 10.43
CA ARG A 209 -31.24 -8.19 10.95
C ARG A 209 -30.12 -9.21 11.13
N LEU A 210 -29.17 -9.27 10.20
CA LEU A 210 -28.01 -10.17 10.32
C LEU A 210 -27.12 -9.74 11.48
N LEU A 211 -26.90 -8.44 11.67
CA LEU A 211 -26.12 -7.93 12.79
C LEU A 211 -26.76 -8.29 14.13
N ASP A 212 -28.06 -8.09 14.29
CA ASP A 212 -28.82 -8.46 15.49
C ASP A 212 -28.72 -9.98 15.76
N LEU A 213 -28.91 -10.80 14.72
CA LEU A 213 -28.78 -12.24 14.84
C LEU A 213 -27.38 -12.66 15.31
N TYR A 214 -26.32 -12.12 14.69
CA TYR A 214 -24.95 -12.49 14.99
C TYR A 214 -24.49 -11.97 16.36
N GLN A 215 -24.91 -10.77 16.78
CA GLN A 215 -24.62 -10.27 18.12
C GLN A 215 -25.12 -11.23 19.22
N HIS A 216 -26.23 -11.94 18.98
CA HIS A 216 -26.81 -12.89 19.95
C HIS A 216 -26.29 -14.33 19.80
N ARG A 217 -25.91 -14.76 18.59
CA ARG A 217 -25.56 -16.15 18.29
C ARG A 217 -24.07 -16.38 18.09
N ASP A 218 -23.37 -15.41 17.53
CA ASP A 218 -21.94 -15.46 17.25
C ASP A 218 -21.37 -14.03 17.31
N PRO A 219 -20.98 -13.55 18.51
CA PRO A 219 -20.50 -12.20 18.69
C PRO A 219 -19.24 -11.86 17.85
N GLU A 220 -18.40 -12.84 17.53
CA GLU A 220 -17.21 -12.62 16.68
C GLU A 220 -17.62 -12.37 15.22
N LEU A 221 -18.58 -13.13 14.72
CA LEU A 221 -19.14 -12.89 13.39
C LEU A 221 -19.91 -11.56 13.35
N GLY A 222 -20.58 -11.18 14.44
CA GLY A 222 -21.21 -9.87 14.61
C GLY A 222 -20.21 -8.72 14.49
N LYS A 223 -19.05 -8.82 15.14
CA LYS A 223 -17.96 -7.85 15.03
C LYS A 223 -17.41 -7.76 13.59
N ALA A 224 -17.21 -8.90 12.95
CA ALA A 224 -16.73 -8.96 11.57
C ALA A 224 -17.72 -8.30 10.59
N LEU A 225 -19.02 -8.57 10.75
CA LEU A 225 -20.08 -7.94 9.94
C LEU A 225 -20.10 -6.41 10.15
N LEU A 226 -20.02 -5.95 11.40
CA LEU A 226 -20.01 -4.52 11.72
C LEU A 226 -18.81 -3.82 11.06
N ALA A 227 -17.62 -4.39 11.17
CA ALA A 227 -16.41 -3.88 10.52
C ALA A 227 -16.57 -3.81 8.98
N GLY A 228 -17.19 -4.81 8.36
CA GLY A 228 -17.51 -4.80 6.93
C GLY A 228 -18.48 -3.69 6.53
N LEU A 229 -19.54 -3.48 7.32
CA LEU A 229 -20.51 -2.40 7.09
C LEU A 229 -19.89 -1.00 7.25
N ASP A 230 -18.96 -0.82 8.20
CA ASP A 230 -18.25 0.44 8.39
C ASP A 230 -17.29 0.71 7.22
N THR A 231 -16.61 -0.33 6.71
CA THR A 231 -15.78 -0.23 5.51
C THR A 231 -16.61 0.16 4.28
N ASP A 232 -17.79 -0.44 4.12
CA ASP A 232 -18.69 -0.14 3.01
C ASP A 232 -19.24 1.30 3.08
N ARG A 233 -19.58 1.79 4.29
CA ARG A 233 -19.95 3.19 4.50
C ARG A 233 -18.84 4.15 4.12
N LEU A 234 -17.60 3.84 4.51
CA LEU A 234 -16.42 4.63 4.14
C LEU A 234 -16.23 4.63 2.63
N ALA A 235 -16.30 3.46 1.99
CA ALA A 235 -16.18 3.33 0.55
C ALA A 235 -17.25 4.16 -0.20
N LYS A 236 -18.49 4.13 0.28
CA LYS A 236 -19.58 4.95 -0.28
C LYS A 236 -19.34 6.44 -0.09
N ALA A 237 -18.87 6.87 1.08
CA ALA A 237 -18.55 8.28 1.36
C ALA A 237 -17.45 8.81 0.45
N GLU A 238 -16.47 7.97 0.10
CA GLU A 238 -15.38 8.28 -0.83
C GLU A 238 -15.79 8.11 -2.31
N GLY A 239 -17.08 7.91 -2.60
CA GLY A 239 -17.60 7.77 -3.95
C GLY A 239 -17.15 6.49 -4.66
N ILE A 240 -16.69 5.48 -3.93
CA ILE A 240 -16.40 4.15 -4.46
C ILE A 240 -17.74 3.40 -4.58
N THR A 241 -18.60 3.88 -5.47
CA THR A 241 -19.81 3.12 -5.84
C THR A 241 -19.38 2.04 -6.82
N GLY A 242 -19.75 0.79 -6.53
CA GLY A 242 -19.57 -0.30 -7.47
C GLY A 242 -20.26 0.06 -8.78
N ASP A 243 -19.48 0.45 -9.76
CA ASP A 243 -19.99 0.56 -11.12
C ASP A 243 -20.59 -0.79 -11.50
N LYS A 244 -21.78 -0.77 -12.13
CA LYS A 244 -22.47 -1.97 -12.65
C LYS A 244 -21.69 -2.67 -13.78
N ALA A 245 -20.41 -2.37 -13.93
CA ALA A 245 -19.51 -3.09 -14.79
C ALA A 245 -19.41 -4.52 -14.26
N LYS A 246 -19.89 -5.48 -15.05
CA LYS A 246 -19.67 -6.91 -14.81
C LYS A 246 -18.20 -7.08 -14.38
N PRO A 247 -17.91 -7.75 -13.27
CA PRO A 247 -16.54 -8.04 -12.90
C PRO A 247 -15.99 -8.98 -13.98
N GLN A 248 -15.27 -8.41 -14.92
CA GLN A 248 -14.48 -9.13 -15.89
C GLN A 248 -13.08 -9.18 -15.35
N GLY A 249 -12.72 -10.32 -14.80
CA GLY A 249 -11.37 -10.58 -14.36
C GLY A 249 -11.20 -10.54 -12.83
N GLY A 250 -10.60 -11.59 -12.31
CA GLY A 250 -10.10 -11.65 -10.92
C GLY A 250 -8.80 -10.86 -10.77
N ALA A 251 -8.10 -11.06 -9.66
CA ALA A 251 -6.80 -10.45 -9.35
C ALA A 251 -5.67 -10.76 -10.36
N ALA A 252 -5.90 -11.66 -11.32
CA ALA A 252 -5.02 -11.98 -12.44
C ALA A 252 -5.32 -11.19 -13.74
N ASP A 253 -6.38 -10.37 -13.75
CA ASP A 253 -6.73 -9.55 -14.91
C ASP A 253 -6.22 -8.10 -14.73
N PRO A 254 -5.58 -7.50 -15.73
CA PRO A 254 -5.13 -6.11 -15.69
C PRO A 254 -6.19 -5.09 -15.25
N ARG A 255 -7.44 -5.27 -15.68
CA ARG A 255 -8.54 -4.37 -15.28
C ARG A 255 -8.89 -4.54 -13.80
N GLY A 256 -8.92 -5.80 -13.32
CA GLY A 256 -9.15 -6.11 -11.91
C GLY A 256 -8.05 -5.54 -11.00
N MET A 257 -6.78 -5.58 -11.45
CA MET A 257 -5.66 -4.94 -10.75
C MET A 257 -5.87 -3.43 -10.60
N ILE A 258 -6.25 -2.75 -11.68
CA ILE A 258 -6.49 -1.31 -11.68
C ILE A 258 -7.68 -0.94 -10.77
N GLN A 259 -8.79 -1.68 -10.82
CA GLN A 259 -9.96 -1.44 -9.96
C GLN A 259 -9.65 -1.63 -8.48
N ALA A 260 -8.94 -2.70 -8.13
CA ALA A 260 -8.49 -2.94 -6.76
C ALA A 260 -7.55 -1.83 -6.27
N ALA A 261 -6.63 -1.38 -7.14
CA ALA A 261 -5.72 -0.27 -6.83
C ALA A 261 -6.47 1.05 -6.61
N GLN A 262 -7.47 1.37 -7.42
CA GLN A 262 -8.31 2.56 -7.26
C GLN A 262 -9.06 2.55 -5.92
N GLY A 263 -9.67 1.41 -5.56
CA GLY A 263 -10.35 1.26 -4.28
C GLY A 263 -9.41 1.39 -3.09
N ALA A 264 -8.27 0.69 -3.13
CA ALA A 264 -7.24 0.79 -2.11
C ALA A 264 -6.77 2.24 -1.90
N ALA A 265 -6.45 2.94 -3.00
CA ALA A 265 -5.95 4.29 -2.97
C ALA A 265 -6.95 5.27 -2.34
N ARG A 266 -8.23 5.22 -2.73
CA ARG A 266 -9.27 6.09 -2.19
C ARG A 266 -9.49 5.85 -0.70
N LEU A 267 -9.59 4.58 -0.27
CA LEU A 267 -9.76 4.24 1.15
C LEU A 267 -8.57 4.66 2.01
N LEU A 268 -7.32 4.52 1.50
CA LEU A 268 -6.14 5.01 2.20
C LEU A 268 -6.05 6.54 2.22
N ALA A 269 -6.54 7.22 1.18
CA ALA A 269 -6.49 8.68 1.09
C ALA A 269 -7.51 9.36 2.00
N ALA A 270 -8.58 8.66 2.41
CA ALA A 270 -9.61 9.19 3.28
C ALA A 270 -9.01 9.72 4.59
N SER A 271 -9.53 10.86 5.06
CA SER A 271 -9.03 11.54 6.27
C SER A 271 -9.11 10.67 7.52
N ASP A 272 -10.15 9.85 7.62
CA ASP A 272 -10.40 8.88 8.68
C ASP A 272 -10.14 7.43 8.24
N GLY A 273 -9.55 7.24 7.05
CA GLY A 273 -9.18 5.95 6.50
C GLY A 273 -8.01 5.28 7.22
N PRO A 274 -7.79 3.98 6.94
CA PRO A 274 -6.66 3.23 7.48
C PRO A 274 -5.33 3.79 6.97
N ARG A 275 -4.24 3.58 7.72
CA ARG A 275 -2.88 4.02 7.35
C ARG A 275 -2.05 2.90 6.74
N VAL A 276 -2.51 1.67 6.87
CA VAL A 276 -1.82 0.46 6.39
C VAL A 276 -2.81 -0.37 5.59
N ALA A 277 -2.40 -0.81 4.40
CA ALA A 277 -3.22 -1.71 3.59
C ALA A 277 -2.38 -2.79 2.92
N ALA A 278 -3.04 -3.90 2.58
CA ALA A 278 -2.46 -4.94 1.75
C ALA A 278 -3.47 -5.45 0.72
N LEU A 279 -2.95 -5.78 -0.46
CA LEU A 279 -3.69 -6.46 -1.53
C LEU A 279 -2.79 -7.44 -2.27
N SER A 280 -3.39 -8.36 -3.02
CA SER A 280 -2.65 -9.30 -3.85
C SER A 280 -3.16 -9.31 -5.28
N PHE A 281 -2.23 -9.55 -6.21
CA PHE A 281 -2.50 -9.80 -7.61
C PHE A 281 -1.97 -11.17 -7.99
N ASP A 282 -2.82 -12.01 -8.59
CA ASP A 282 -2.51 -13.38 -8.94
C ASP A 282 -2.03 -13.52 -10.40
N GLY A 283 -1.62 -14.71 -10.79
CA GLY A 283 -1.38 -15.07 -12.19
C GLY A 283 0.07 -14.96 -12.65
N TRP A 284 1.01 -14.68 -11.75
CA TRP A 284 2.42 -14.46 -12.06
C TRP A 284 3.20 -15.76 -12.33
N ASP A 285 2.57 -16.91 -12.17
CA ASP A 285 3.16 -18.23 -12.45
C ASP A 285 3.19 -18.52 -13.96
N THR A 286 4.26 -18.10 -14.62
CA THR A 286 4.42 -18.08 -16.07
C THR A 286 5.31 -19.21 -16.58
N HIS A 287 4.91 -20.47 -16.35
CA HIS A 287 5.66 -21.64 -16.78
C HIS A 287 5.73 -21.83 -18.29
N ALA A 288 4.71 -21.41 -19.04
CA ALA A 288 4.64 -21.57 -20.47
C ALA A 288 4.15 -20.30 -21.15
N ASN A 289 4.64 -20.05 -22.36
CA ASN A 289 4.24 -18.93 -23.20
C ASN A 289 4.27 -17.59 -22.46
N GLN A 290 5.29 -17.41 -21.61
CA GLN A 290 5.47 -16.19 -20.81
C GLN A 290 5.53 -14.95 -21.71
N GLY A 291 6.25 -15.07 -22.84
CA GLY A 291 6.59 -13.96 -23.72
C GLY A 291 7.76 -13.13 -23.20
N GLY A 292 8.32 -12.34 -24.10
CA GLY A 292 9.35 -11.33 -23.80
C GLY A 292 8.72 -9.95 -23.63
N ALA A 293 9.08 -9.01 -24.51
CA ALA A 293 8.53 -7.65 -24.53
C ALA A 293 7.00 -7.59 -24.79
N THR A 294 6.43 -8.64 -25.34
CA THR A 294 4.99 -8.86 -25.52
C THR A 294 4.61 -10.23 -24.99
N GLY A 295 3.32 -10.51 -24.82
CA GLY A 295 2.82 -11.78 -24.33
C GLY A 295 2.17 -11.70 -22.94
N ARG A 296 2.05 -12.85 -22.27
CA ARG A 296 1.33 -12.95 -20.99
C ARG A 296 1.94 -12.09 -19.89
N LEU A 297 3.26 -12.19 -19.66
CA LEU A 297 3.93 -11.41 -18.62
C LEU A 297 3.87 -9.91 -18.92
N ALA A 298 4.04 -9.51 -20.18
CA ALA A 298 3.91 -8.12 -20.60
C ALA A 298 2.50 -7.55 -20.28
N THR A 299 1.45 -8.36 -20.48
CA THR A 299 0.06 -7.99 -20.17
C THR A 299 -0.13 -7.80 -18.65
N LEU A 300 0.41 -8.70 -17.83
CA LEU A 300 0.36 -8.60 -16.37
C LEU A 300 1.15 -7.38 -15.85
N LEU A 301 2.36 -7.16 -16.38
CA LEU A 301 3.18 -5.97 -16.03
C LEU A 301 2.50 -4.66 -16.46
N GLY A 302 1.79 -4.66 -17.61
CA GLY A 302 0.97 -3.52 -18.03
C GLY A 302 -0.21 -3.25 -17.08
N GLY A 303 -0.84 -4.31 -16.56
CA GLY A 303 -1.88 -4.21 -15.52
C GLY A 303 -1.33 -3.66 -14.21
N LEU A 304 -0.17 -4.13 -13.78
CA LEU A 304 0.55 -3.63 -12.62
C LEU A 304 0.95 -2.14 -12.79
N ASP A 305 1.44 -1.77 -13.96
CA ASP A 305 1.79 -0.37 -14.28
C ASP A 305 0.55 0.55 -14.27
N GLY A 306 -0.60 0.04 -14.74
CA GLY A 306 -1.89 0.71 -14.62
C GLY A 306 -2.33 0.85 -13.15
N ALA A 307 -2.06 -0.14 -12.30
CA ALA A 307 -2.30 -0.05 -10.86
C ALA A 307 -1.39 1.01 -10.20
N PHE A 308 -0.13 1.16 -10.65
CA PHE A 308 0.76 2.24 -10.19
C PHE A 308 0.22 3.62 -10.50
N ALA A 309 -0.32 3.81 -11.72
CA ALA A 309 -0.99 5.06 -12.10
C ALA A 309 -2.23 5.32 -11.22
N ALA A 310 -3.01 4.28 -10.91
CA ALA A 310 -4.17 4.38 -10.05
C ALA A 310 -3.80 4.72 -8.59
N PHE A 311 -2.71 4.18 -8.07
CA PHE A 311 -2.18 4.55 -6.75
C PHE A 311 -1.74 6.02 -6.71
N GLU A 312 -0.95 6.47 -7.69
CA GLU A 312 -0.50 7.86 -7.75
C GLU A 312 -1.68 8.84 -7.78
N GLU A 313 -2.66 8.61 -8.64
CA GLU A 313 -3.82 9.50 -8.76
C GLU A 313 -4.71 9.45 -7.51
N GLY A 314 -5.07 8.26 -7.04
CA GLY A 314 -5.98 8.12 -5.90
C GLY A 314 -5.37 8.53 -4.56
N LEU A 315 -4.04 8.43 -4.41
CA LEU A 315 -3.30 8.83 -3.20
C LEU A 315 -2.75 10.27 -3.28
N LYS A 316 -3.05 11.01 -4.35
CA LYS A 316 -2.52 12.37 -4.58
C LYS A 316 -2.60 13.29 -3.35
N PRO A 317 -3.71 13.33 -2.57
CA PRO A 317 -3.80 14.19 -1.39
C PRO A 317 -2.79 13.83 -0.28
N VAL A 318 -2.31 12.61 -0.27
CA VAL A 318 -1.44 12.03 0.76
C VAL A 318 -0.17 11.39 0.18
N TRP A 319 0.08 11.62 -1.10
CA TRP A 319 1.17 10.98 -1.84
C TRP A 319 2.54 11.19 -1.21
N ASN A 320 2.81 12.38 -0.70
CA ASN A 320 4.09 12.71 -0.08
C ASN A 320 4.39 11.90 1.20
N ASP A 321 3.34 11.43 1.88
CA ASP A 321 3.44 10.62 3.08
C ASP A 321 3.18 9.12 2.79
N THR A 322 3.15 8.72 1.51
CA THR A 322 2.82 7.36 1.11
C THR A 322 4.05 6.60 0.62
N ALA A 323 4.18 5.36 1.11
CA ALA A 323 5.08 4.34 0.61
C ALA A 323 4.27 3.14 0.12
N VAL A 324 4.53 2.68 -1.10
CA VAL A 324 3.98 1.45 -1.67
C VAL A 324 5.14 0.49 -1.91
N ILE A 325 5.02 -0.74 -1.43
CA ILE A 325 5.96 -1.82 -1.71
C ILE A 325 5.26 -2.95 -2.45
N VAL A 326 5.91 -3.45 -3.51
CA VAL A 326 5.42 -4.58 -4.32
C VAL A 326 6.43 -5.70 -4.24
N VAL A 327 5.97 -6.88 -3.83
CA VAL A 327 6.80 -8.06 -3.55
C VAL A 327 6.15 -9.33 -4.07
N THR A 328 6.94 -10.37 -4.20
CA THR A 328 6.49 -11.74 -4.54
C THR A 328 7.21 -12.75 -3.66
N GLU A 329 6.70 -13.97 -3.57
CA GLU A 329 7.19 -15.01 -2.66
C GLU A 329 8.60 -15.51 -3.00
N PHE A 330 8.94 -15.63 -4.30
CA PHE A 330 10.26 -15.98 -4.84
C PHE A 330 10.34 -15.60 -6.32
N GLY A 331 11.49 -15.79 -6.96
CA GLY A 331 11.73 -15.50 -8.36
C GLY A 331 11.56 -16.70 -9.28
N ARG A 332 12.04 -16.55 -10.49
CA ARG A 332 11.99 -17.57 -11.55
C ARG A 332 13.42 -17.98 -11.95
N THR A 333 13.54 -19.12 -12.64
CA THR A 333 14.82 -19.57 -13.18
C THR A 333 15.48 -18.52 -14.05
N ALA A 334 16.82 -18.44 -14.01
CA ALA A 334 17.57 -17.53 -14.86
C ALA A 334 17.46 -17.92 -16.36
N ARG A 335 17.45 -19.22 -16.64
CA ARG A 335 17.30 -19.74 -18.01
C ARG A 335 15.83 -19.92 -18.38
N VAL A 336 15.49 -19.56 -19.63
CA VAL A 336 14.21 -19.90 -20.26
C VAL A 336 14.07 -21.43 -20.31
N ASN A 337 12.85 -21.94 -20.05
CA ASN A 337 12.54 -23.37 -20.12
C ASN A 337 12.09 -23.79 -21.54
N GLY A 338 11.85 -25.09 -21.73
CA GLY A 338 11.45 -25.65 -23.03
C GLY A 338 10.05 -25.25 -23.53
N THR A 339 9.26 -24.54 -22.74
CA THR A 339 7.90 -24.06 -23.10
C THR A 339 7.85 -22.53 -23.24
N VAL A 340 9.01 -21.89 -23.49
CA VAL A 340 9.14 -20.43 -23.64
C VAL A 340 8.57 -19.68 -22.44
N GLY A 341 8.89 -20.18 -21.25
CA GLY A 341 8.55 -19.63 -19.94
C GLY A 341 9.72 -19.77 -18.98
N SER A 342 9.43 -19.77 -17.70
CA SER A 342 10.41 -19.94 -16.64
C SER A 342 9.83 -20.78 -15.51
N ASP A 343 10.68 -21.55 -14.84
CA ASP A 343 10.27 -22.36 -13.70
C ASP A 343 10.51 -21.63 -12.37
N HIS A 344 10.05 -22.21 -11.25
CA HIS A 344 10.25 -21.61 -9.93
C HIS A 344 11.75 -21.46 -9.64
N GLY A 345 12.14 -20.29 -9.16
CA GLY A 345 13.52 -19.94 -8.81
C GLY A 345 13.61 -19.32 -7.42
N THR A 346 14.62 -18.48 -7.20
CA THR A 346 14.86 -17.89 -5.87
C THR A 346 14.91 -16.36 -5.89
N GLY A 347 15.95 -15.75 -6.43
CA GLY A 347 16.11 -14.30 -6.48
C GLY A 347 15.13 -13.61 -7.42
N THR A 348 14.62 -12.46 -7.02
CA THR A 348 13.67 -11.67 -7.78
C THR A 348 13.89 -10.17 -7.55
N VAL A 349 12.86 -9.36 -7.75
CA VAL A 349 12.84 -7.91 -7.52
C VAL A 349 11.72 -7.52 -6.55
N ALA A 350 11.92 -6.39 -5.88
CA ALA A 350 10.87 -5.65 -5.20
C ALA A 350 10.81 -4.23 -5.79
N PHE A 351 9.59 -3.69 -5.90
CA PHE A 351 9.38 -2.31 -6.34
C PHE A 351 8.95 -1.45 -5.17
N LEU A 352 9.48 -0.24 -5.11
CA LEU A 352 9.07 0.81 -4.18
C LEU A 352 8.56 2.01 -4.98
N LEU A 353 7.43 2.58 -4.58
CA LEU A 353 6.92 3.82 -5.15
C LEU A 353 6.15 4.64 -4.12
N GLY A 354 6.04 5.94 -4.34
CA GLY A 354 5.36 6.87 -3.44
C GLY A 354 6.17 8.13 -3.19
N GLY A 355 5.50 9.16 -2.71
CA GLY A 355 6.14 10.42 -2.43
C GLY A 355 7.14 10.37 -1.27
N ALA A 356 6.95 9.41 -0.34
CA ALA A 356 7.86 9.17 0.77
C ALA A 356 9.11 8.36 0.38
N ILE A 357 9.17 7.79 -0.83
CA ILE A 357 10.27 6.92 -1.27
C ILE A 357 11.47 7.75 -1.75
N ALA A 358 12.67 7.37 -1.33
CA ALA A 358 13.94 7.88 -1.85
C ALA A 358 14.22 7.25 -3.23
N GLY A 359 13.52 7.74 -4.25
CA GLY A 359 13.45 7.15 -5.57
C GLY A 359 14.64 7.49 -6.49
N GLY A 360 14.59 6.92 -7.72
CA GLY A 360 15.59 7.10 -8.75
C GLY A 360 16.82 6.23 -8.55
N LYS A 361 16.68 5.08 -7.88
CA LYS A 361 17.77 4.16 -7.56
C LYS A 361 17.40 2.71 -7.85
N VAL A 362 18.39 1.93 -8.27
CA VAL A 362 18.34 0.48 -8.21
C VAL A 362 19.28 0.04 -7.08
N PHE A 363 18.72 -0.55 -6.04
CA PHE A 363 19.48 -1.16 -4.96
C PHE A 363 19.79 -2.60 -5.37
N ALA A 364 21.02 -2.90 -5.67
CA ALA A 364 21.46 -4.24 -6.07
C ALA A 364 22.90 -4.49 -5.64
N ASP A 365 23.12 -5.57 -4.92
CA ASP A 365 24.43 -6.23 -4.86
C ASP A 365 24.38 -7.34 -5.90
N TRP A 366 24.75 -6.99 -7.14
CA TRP A 366 24.48 -7.84 -8.29
C TRP A 366 25.45 -9.03 -8.34
N PRO A 367 24.94 -10.28 -8.26
CA PRO A 367 25.82 -11.46 -8.19
C PRO A 367 26.35 -11.89 -9.55
N GLY A 368 25.75 -11.44 -10.66
CA GLY A 368 26.00 -11.94 -12.02
C GLY A 368 25.11 -13.10 -12.42
N LEU A 369 25.12 -13.43 -13.73
CA LEU A 369 24.30 -14.50 -14.32
C LEU A 369 25.16 -15.65 -14.93
N ARG A 370 26.48 -15.65 -14.78
CA ARG A 370 27.28 -16.82 -15.18
C ARG A 370 26.92 -18.01 -14.30
N GLU A 371 26.98 -19.21 -14.82
CA GLU A 371 26.56 -20.45 -14.13
C GLU A 371 27.08 -20.54 -12.68
N LYS A 372 28.36 -20.25 -12.46
CA LYS A 372 28.97 -20.26 -11.12
C LYS A 372 28.46 -19.17 -10.18
N GLU A 373 27.82 -18.14 -10.70
CA GLU A 373 27.24 -17.00 -9.96
C GLU A 373 25.78 -17.26 -9.56
N LEU A 374 25.15 -18.20 -10.26
CA LEU A 374 23.78 -18.59 -9.97
C LEU A 374 23.70 -19.44 -8.69
N HIS A 375 22.58 -19.37 -8.02
CA HIS A 375 22.24 -20.29 -6.95
C HIS A 375 21.93 -21.67 -7.56
N GLU A 376 22.65 -22.69 -7.12
CA GLU A 376 22.60 -24.05 -7.67
C GLU A 376 22.84 -24.13 -9.21
N GLY A 377 23.60 -23.17 -9.78
CA GLY A 377 23.82 -23.08 -11.22
C GLY A 377 22.56 -22.77 -12.06
N ARG A 378 21.47 -22.33 -11.42
CA ARG A 378 20.14 -22.30 -12.01
C ARG A 378 19.38 -21.00 -11.81
N ASP A 379 19.33 -20.49 -10.57
CA ASP A 379 18.49 -19.34 -10.20
C ASP A 379 19.34 -18.10 -9.95
N LEU A 380 18.76 -16.91 -10.13
CA LEU A 380 19.40 -15.70 -9.65
C LEU A 380 19.69 -15.85 -8.14
N ARG A 381 20.96 -15.70 -7.76
CA ARG A 381 21.37 -15.77 -6.36
C ARG A 381 20.84 -14.56 -5.61
N PRO A 382 20.03 -14.74 -4.55
CA PRO A 382 19.62 -13.61 -3.72
C PRO A 382 20.80 -13.05 -2.93
N THR A 383 20.96 -11.74 -2.94
CA THR A 383 21.97 -11.00 -2.15
C THR A 383 21.34 -10.14 -1.06
N ALA A 384 20.01 -9.94 -1.12
CA ALA A 384 19.25 -9.21 -0.13
C ALA A 384 18.06 -10.02 0.40
N ASP A 385 17.75 -9.86 1.68
CA ASP A 385 16.60 -10.45 2.35
C ASP A 385 15.43 -9.46 2.31
N LEU A 386 14.23 -9.90 1.87
CA LEU A 386 13.02 -9.07 1.85
C LEU A 386 12.69 -8.47 3.23
N ARG A 387 13.00 -9.20 4.32
CA ARG A 387 12.80 -8.69 5.67
C ARG A 387 13.63 -7.46 5.98
N ALA A 388 14.81 -7.30 5.34
CA ALA A 388 15.62 -6.08 5.48
C ALA A 388 14.88 -4.86 4.93
N ILE A 389 14.18 -5.02 3.80
CA ILE A 389 13.38 -3.95 3.18
C ILE A 389 12.19 -3.60 4.08
N PHE A 390 11.43 -4.62 4.53
CA PHE A 390 10.29 -4.41 5.42
C PHE A 390 10.71 -3.71 6.71
N LYS A 391 11.80 -4.17 7.36
CA LYS A 391 12.34 -3.53 8.57
C LYS A 391 12.74 -2.08 8.34
N GLY A 392 13.38 -1.79 7.20
CA GLY A 392 13.76 -0.42 6.84
C GLY A 392 12.53 0.48 6.69
N LEU A 393 11.53 0.05 5.91
CA LEU A 393 10.28 0.80 5.73
C LEU A 393 9.52 0.98 7.04
N LEU A 394 9.33 -0.07 7.83
CA LEU A 394 8.59 0.00 9.08
C LEU A 394 9.28 0.90 10.12
N ARG A 395 10.62 0.88 10.17
CA ARG A 395 11.39 1.75 11.06
C ARG A 395 11.35 3.21 10.62
N ASP A 396 11.71 3.48 9.37
CA ASP A 396 11.99 4.84 8.91
C ASP A 396 10.72 5.58 8.46
N HIS A 397 9.69 4.84 8.03
CA HIS A 397 8.41 5.41 7.59
C HIS A 397 7.32 5.37 8.67
N LEU A 398 7.19 4.26 9.39
CA LEU A 398 6.14 4.09 10.42
C LEU A 398 6.65 4.29 11.86
N GLY A 399 7.95 4.53 12.07
CA GLY A 399 8.51 4.81 13.38
C GLY A 399 8.56 3.61 14.33
N ILE A 400 8.53 2.38 13.82
CA ILE A 400 8.56 1.17 14.65
C ILE A 400 10.00 0.89 15.08
N SER A 401 10.19 0.62 16.39
CA SER A 401 11.52 0.39 16.97
C SER A 401 12.18 -0.87 16.40
N SER A 402 13.52 -0.84 16.25
CA SER A 402 14.30 -2.00 15.76
C SER A 402 14.13 -3.23 16.66
N ALA A 403 13.96 -3.07 17.96
CA ALA A 403 13.69 -4.17 18.89
C ALA A 403 12.34 -4.84 18.56
N ALA A 404 11.26 -4.06 18.39
CA ALA A 404 9.95 -4.61 18.02
C ALA A 404 10.00 -5.31 16.66
N LEU A 405 10.75 -4.76 15.69
CA LEU A 405 10.94 -5.38 14.38
C LEU A 405 11.61 -6.76 14.44
N ALA A 406 12.64 -6.90 15.27
CA ALA A 406 13.40 -8.14 15.38
C ALA A 406 12.73 -9.20 16.25
N GLU A 407 12.04 -8.80 17.31
CA GLU A 407 11.51 -9.73 18.32
C GLU A 407 10.04 -10.08 18.08
N LYS A 408 9.22 -9.09 17.67
CA LYS A 408 7.77 -9.26 17.59
C LYS A 408 7.28 -9.40 16.14
N ILE A 409 7.81 -8.59 15.21
CA ILE A 409 7.28 -8.52 13.85
C ILE A 409 7.93 -9.57 12.94
N PHE A 410 9.26 -9.72 13.03
CA PHE A 410 10.02 -10.73 12.27
C PHE A 410 10.86 -11.60 13.21
N PRO A 411 10.25 -12.47 14.03
CA PRO A 411 10.99 -13.35 14.93
C PRO A 411 11.99 -14.22 14.16
N GLY A 412 13.15 -14.50 14.79
CA GLY A 412 14.22 -15.28 14.16
C GLY A 412 15.08 -14.51 13.16
N SER A 413 14.84 -13.19 12.99
CA SER A 413 15.55 -12.36 12.01
C SER A 413 16.47 -11.30 12.62
N GLN A 414 16.98 -11.52 13.84
CA GLN A 414 17.84 -10.56 14.54
C GLN A 414 19.12 -10.24 13.73
N HIS A 415 19.62 -11.21 12.98
CA HIS A 415 20.78 -11.08 12.09
C HIS A 415 20.50 -10.27 10.81
N VAL A 416 19.22 -9.98 10.49
CA VAL A 416 18.82 -9.21 9.32
C VAL A 416 18.62 -7.76 9.74
N ALA A 417 19.59 -6.89 9.42
CA ALA A 417 19.46 -5.45 9.63
C ALA A 417 18.42 -4.84 8.69
N GLY A 418 17.71 -3.79 9.13
CA GLY A 418 16.82 -3.02 8.25
C GLY A 418 17.63 -2.24 7.22
N MET A 419 17.19 -2.30 5.94
CA MET A 419 17.80 -1.53 4.85
C MET A 419 17.62 -0.02 5.09
N ASN A 420 18.65 0.75 4.82
CA ASN A 420 18.66 2.20 4.99
C ASN A 420 18.40 2.92 3.64
N GLY A 421 17.95 4.18 3.71
CA GLY A 421 17.84 5.05 2.56
C GLY A 421 16.72 4.70 1.59
N LEU A 422 15.68 4.00 2.06
CA LEU A 422 14.48 3.67 1.27
C LEU A 422 13.46 4.81 1.25
N VAL A 423 13.43 5.65 2.29
CA VAL A 423 12.51 6.77 2.45
C VAL A 423 13.25 8.10 2.60
N THR A 424 12.55 9.22 2.33
CA THR A 424 13.06 10.61 2.36
C THR A 424 12.90 11.26 3.73
#